data_8df38893a235894dfda025e66cb9d07d
#
_entry.id   8df38893a235894dfda025e66cb9d07d
#
_cell.length_a   1.000
_cell.length_b   1.000
_cell.length_c   1.000
_cell.angle_alpha   90.00
_cell.angle_beta   90.00
_cell.angle_gamma   90.00
#
_symmetry.space_group_name_H-M   'P 1'
#
loop_
_entity.id
_entity.type
_entity.pdbx_description
1 polymer ?
#
loop_
_entity_poly.entity_id
_entity_poly.type
_entity_poly.pdbx_seq_one_letter_code
_entity_poly.pdbx_strand_id
1 'polypeptide(L)'
;MSAVADARAPRLHPKARLSRDDVRGRDVLLYPEGLVTLNTTGVEILKLCDGTRSFADIVATLERRYATTGLAPDTGAFLEGLAAKGLVTYGP
;
A
#
# COMPACT_ATOMS: atom_id res chain seq x y z
N MET A 1 -17.57 -4.73 -3.25
CA MET A 1 -16.87 -3.55 -2.77
C MET A 1 -17.67 -2.31 -3.14
N SER A 2 -17.79 -1.37 -2.24
CA SER A 2 -18.59 -0.18 -2.51
C SER A 2 -17.81 0.83 -3.34
N ALA A 3 -18.49 1.63 -4.14
CA ALA A 3 -17.88 2.69 -4.93
C ALA A 3 -17.17 3.72 -4.02
N VAL A 4 -17.69 3.91 -2.80
CA VAL A 4 -17.08 4.83 -1.84
C VAL A 4 -15.69 4.36 -1.44
N ALA A 5 -15.52 3.05 -1.17
CA ALA A 5 -14.22 2.50 -0.81
C ALA A 5 -13.23 2.63 -1.99
N ASP A 6 -13.69 2.40 -3.21
CA ASP A 6 -12.84 2.52 -4.40
C ASP A 6 -12.40 3.96 -4.67
N ALA A 7 -13.22 4.93 -4.26
CA ALA A 7 -12.92 6.34 -4.47
C ALA A 7 -12.05 6.95 -3.38
N ARG A 8 -11.88 6.27 -2.26
CA ARG A 8 -11.07 6.78 -1.15
C ARG A 8 -9.58 6.67 -1.47
N ALA A 9 -8.82 7.64 -1.00
CA ALA A 9 -7.39 7.72 -1.26
C ALA A 9 -6.61 7.21 -0.04
N PRO A 10 -5.95 6.05 -0.15
CA PRO A 10 -5.13 5.55 0.95
C PRO A 10 -3.86 6.39 1.11
N ARG A 11 -3.45 6.56 2.35
CA ARG A 11 -2.29 7.35 2.71
C ARG A 11 -1.50 6.65 3.79
N LEU A 12 -0.19 6.56 3.59
CA LEU A 12 0.71 5.99 4.57
C LEU A 12 0.83 6.93 5.78
N HIS A 13 0.85 6.36 6.98
CA HIS A 13 1.03 7.13 8.21
C HIS A 13 2.34 7.94 8.13
N PRO A 14 2.34 9.21 8.54
CA PRO A 14 3.54 10.07 8.40
C PRO A 14 4.78 9.55 9.13
N LYS A 15 4.60 8.74 10.18
CA LYS A 15 5.73 8.16 10.93
C LYS A 15 6.18 6.81 10.39
N ALA A 16 5.50 6.27 9.38
CA ALA A 16 5.92 5.05 8.71
C ALA A 16 6.72 5.41 7.47
N ARG A 17 7.75 4.62 7.17
CA ARG A 17 8.58 4.91 6.00
C ARG A 17 9.10 3.62 5.38
N LEU A 18 9.28 3.66 4.08
CA LEU A 18 9.92 2.59 3.36
C LEU A 18 11.42 2.62 3.59
N SER A 19 12.02 1.45 3.77
CA SER A 19 13.45 1.32 3.98
C SER A 19 13.95 0.03 3.36
N ARG A 20 15.25 -0.07 3.19
CA ARG A 20 15.90 -1.26 2.67
C ARG A 20 16.74 -1.90 3.78
N ASP A 21 16.51 -3.18 4.05
CA ASP A 21 17.36 -3.96 4.95
C ASP A 21 18.44 -4.63 4.10
N ASP A 22 19.60 -3.99 4.01
CA ASP A 22 20.70 -4.47 3.17
C ASP A 22 21.32 -5.74 3.70
N VAL A 23 21.25 -5.98 5.00
CA VAL A 23 21.80 -7.19 5.60
C VAL A 23 21.03 -8.43 5.13
N ARG A 24 19.68 -8.33 5.11
CA ARG A 24 18.81 -9.41 4.69
C ARG A 24 18.37 -9.31 3.25
N GLY A 25 18.72 -8.23 2.56
CA GLY A 25 18.38 -8.02 1.17
C GLY A 25 16.90 -7.91 0.91
N ARG A 26 16.17 -7.20 1.75
CA ARG A 26 14.71 -7.09 1.62
C ARG A 26 14.23 -5.68 1.93
N ASP A 27 13.04 -5.35 1.41
CA ASP A 27 12.39 -4.09 1.69
C ASP A 27 11.52 -4.21 2.93
N VAL A 28 11.45 -3.15 3.71
CA VAL A 28 10.66 -3.11 4.95
C VAL A 28 9.93 -1.78 5.06
N LEU A 29 8.81 -1.81 5.77
CA LEU A 29 8.11 -0.62 6.24
C LEU A 29 8.46 -0.45 7.71
N LEU A 30 9.14 0.64 8.05
CA LEU A 30 9.51 0.95 9.42
C LEU A 30 8.47 1.86 10.06
N TYR A 31 8.14 1.60 11.32
CA TYR A 31 7.24 2.46 12.10
C TYR A 31 7.66 2.36 13.57
N PRO A 32 7.17 3.27 14.46
CA PRO A 32 7.69 3.34 15.83
C PRO A 32 7.65 2.04 16.62
N GLU A 33 6.64 1.19 16.40
CA GLU A 33 6.47 -0.07 17.14
C GLU A 33 7.15 -1.27 16.49
N GLY A 34 7.74 -1.10 15.29
CA GLY A 34 8.38 -2.25 14.63
C GLY A 34 8.56 -2.08 13.13
N LEU A 35 8.51 -3.21 12.45
CA LEU A 35 8.62 -3.22 10.99
C LEU A 35 7.74 -4.30 10.36
N VAL A 36 7.43 -4.09 9.09
CA VAL A 36 6.74 -5.06 8.25
C VAL A 36 7.65 -5.38 7.06
N THR A 37 7.90 -6.67 6.82
CA THR A 37 8.65 -7.09 5.63
C THR A 37 7.76 -6.98 4.40
N LEU A 38 8.30 -6.43 3.32
CA LEU A 38 7.55 -6.18 2.09
C LEU A 38 8.17 -6.96 0.93
N ASN A 39 7.31 -7.40 0.01
CA ASN A 39 7.76 -7.84 -1.30
C ASN A 39 7.76 -6.66 -2.28
N THR A 40 8.21 -6.88 -3.51
CA THR A 40 8.29 -5.84 -4.52
C THR A 40 6.93 -5.18 -4.78
N THR A 41 5.86 -5.99 -4.87
CA THR A 41 4.51 -5.47 -5.10
C THR A 41 4.06 -4.58 -3.95
N GLY A 42 4.33 -5.00 -2.70
CA GLY A 42 3.99 -4.20 -1.52
C GLY A 42 4.66 -2.83 -1.54
N VAL A 43 5.94 -2.78 -1.92
CA VAL A 43 6.67 -1.51 -2.06
C VAL A 43 5.99 -0.62 -3.10
N GLU A 44 5.63 -1.18 -4.26
CA GLU A 44 4.99 -0.41 -5.32
C GLU A 44 3.62 0.13 -4.88
N ILE A 45 2.84 -0.67 -4.17
CA ILE A 45 1.55 -0.22 -3.63
C ILE A 45 1.77 0.98 -2.71
N LEU A 46 2.71 0.87 -1.78
CA LEU A 46 2.92 1.92 -0.78
C LEU A 46 3.47 3.20 -1.37
N LYS A 47 4.26 3.12 -2.42
CA LYS A 47 4.73 4.31 -3.13
C LYS A 47 3.60 5.11 -3.75
N LEU A 48 2.48 4.46 -4.05
CA LEU A 48 1.30 5.11 -4.62
C LEU A 48 0.33 5.62 -3.54
N CYS A 49 0.56 5.27 -2.26
CA CYS A 49 -0.32 5.65 -1.14
C CYS A 49 0.09 7.00 -0.57
N ASP A 50 -0.11 8.06 -1.33
CA ASP A 50 0.26 9.43 -0.95
C ASP A 50 -0.95 10.31 -0.61
N GLY A 51 -2.15 9.73 -0.59
CA GLY A 51 -3.38 10.46 -0.31
C GLY A 51 -3.97 11.18 -1.51
N THR A 52 -3.33 11.08 -2.69
CA THR A 52 -3.81 11.77 -3.91
C THR A 52 -4.43 10.82 -4.91
N ARG A 53 -4.14 9.52 -4.83
CA ARG A 53 -4.68 8.52 -5.74
C ARG A 53 -5.71 7.67 -5.01
N SER A 54 -6.86 7.46 -5.67
CA SER A 54 -7.87 6.56 -5.11
C SER A 54 -7.37 5.12 -5.14
N PHE A 55 -8.03 4.25 -4.37
CA PHE A 55 -7.74 2.82 -4.41
C PHE A 55 -7.88 2.28 -5.85
N ALA A 56 -8.95 2.68 -6.55
CA ALA A 56 -9.16 2.26 -7.94
C ALA A 56 -8.01 2.69 -8.84
N ASP A 57 -7.51 3.91 -8.68
CA ASP A 57 -6.37 4.41 -9.47
C ASP A 57 -5.10 3.61 -9.18
N ILE A 58 -4.86 3.27 -7.93
CA ILE A 58 -3.69 2.46 -7.55
C ILE A 58 -3.76 1.10 -8.22
N VAL A 59 -4.90 0.43 -8.14
CA VAL A 59 -5.10 -0.88 -8.77
C VAL A 59 -4.90 -0.77 -10.28
N ALA A 60 -5.50 0.22 -10.92
CA ALA A 60 -5.36 0.42 -12.36
C ALA A 60 -3.90 0.65 -12.77
N THR A 61 -3.17 1.44 -11.99
CA THR A 61 -1.76 1.70 -12.23
C THR A 61 -0.93 0.42 -12.16
N LEU A 62 -1.17 -0.39 -11.14
CA LEU A 62 -0.44 -1.65 -10.96
C LEU A 62 -0.77 -2.65 -12.07
N GLU A 63 -2.05 -2.73 -12.45
CA GLU A 63 -2.47 -3.64 -13.51
C GLU A 63 -1.84 -3.27 -14.85
N ARG A 64 -1.73 -1.99 -15.15
CA ARG A 64 -1.03 -1.54 -16.35
C ARG A 64 0.46 -1.85 -16.29
N ARG A 65 1.08 -1.58 -15.13
CA ARG A 65 2.53 -1.78 -14.94
C ARG A 65 2.93 -3.25 -15.08
N TYR A 66 2.10 -4.14 -14.59
CA TYR A 66 2.38 -5.58 -14.63
C TYR A 66 1.66 -6.29 -15.79
N ALA A 67 0.96 -5.56 -16.65
CA ALA A 67 0.22 -6.10 -17.78
C ALA A 67 -0.71 -7.24 -17.37
N THR A 68 -1.49 -7.03 -16.32
CA THR A 68 -2.37 -8.03 -15.74
C THR A 68 -3.68 -7.41 -15.26
N THR A 69 -4.60 -8.24 -14.80
CA THR A 69 -5.87 -7.81 -14.19
C THR A 69 -6.08 -8.60 -12.90
N GLY A 70 -7.11 -8.21 -12.14
CA GLY A 70 -7.51 -8.97 -10.94
C GLY A 70 -6.66 -8.68 -9.73
N LEU A 71 -5.99 -7.54 -9.66
CA LEU A 71 -5.13 -7.18 -8.52
C LEU A 71 -5.89 -6.51 -7.37
N ALA A 72 -7.15 -6.13 -7.56
CA ALA A 72 -7.90 -5.42 -6.52
C ALA A 72 -8.04 -6.21 -5.21
N PRO A 73 -8.40 -7.51 -5.22
CA PRO A 73 -8.54 -8.25 -3.96
C PRO A 73 -7.25 -8.32 -3.15
N ASP A 74 -6.12 -8.62 -3.78
CA ASP A 74 -4.84 -8.73 -3.07
C ASP A 74 -4.35 -7.37 -2.59
N THR A 75 -4.51 -6.33 -3.41
CA THR A 75 -4.15 -4.97 -3.04
C THR A 75 -4.99 -4.50 -1.84
N GLY A 76 -6.29 -4.76 -1.90
CA GLY A 76 -7.20 -4.42 -0.80
C GLY A 76 -6.85 -5.13 0.50
N ALA A 77 -6.58 -6.43 0.44
CA ALA A 77 -6.21 -7.21 1.62
C ALA A 77 -4.90 -6.70 2.23
N PHE A 78 -3.93 -6.38 1.40
CA PHE A 78 -2.65 -5.83 1.86
C PHE A 78 -2.85 -4.51 2.60
N LEU A 79 -3.61 -3.59 2.00
CA LEU A 79 -3.87 -2.28 2.62
C LEU A 79 -4.71 -2.40 3.88
N GLU A 80 -5.70 -3.31 3.91
CA GLU A 80 -6.51 -3.54 5.10
C GLU A 80 -5.67 -4.06 6.27
N GLY A 81 -4.71 -4.94 5.98
CA GLY A 81 -3.80 -5.43 7.01
C GLY A 81 -2.98 -4.31 7.63
N LEU A 82 -2.50 -3.37 6.82
CA LEU A 82 -1.76 -2.21 7.31
C LEU A 82 -2.68 -1.21 8.01
N ALA A 83 -3.91 -1.03 7.52
CA ALA A 83 -4.89 -0.15 8.16
C ALA A 83 -5.24 -0.65 9.56
N ALA A 84 -5.32 -1.97 9.74
CA ALA A 84 -5.59 -2.56 11.05
C ALA A 84 -4.47 -2.25 12.06
N LYS A 85 -3.26 -1.98 11.59
CA LYS A 85 -2.13 -1.57 12.43
C LYS A 85 -2.01 -0.04 12.55
N GLY A 86 -2.93 0.71 11.92
CA GLY A 86 -2.88 2.16 11.93
C GLY A 86 -1.83 2.75 10.98
N LEU A 87 -1.27 1.95 10.08
CA LEU A 87 -0.19 2.39 9.19
C LEU A 87 -0.69 2.99 7.88
N VAL A 88 -1.94 2.71 7.53
CA VAL A 88 -2.59 3.27 6.34
C VAL A 88 -3.93 3.84 6.77
N THR A 89 -4.25 5.04 6.30
CA THR A 89 -5.56 5.67 6.52
C THR A 89 -6.15 6.03 5.16
N TYR A 90 -7.46 6.19 5.13
CA TYR A 90 -8.17 6.56 3.92
C TYR A 90 -8.72 7.96 4.08
N GLY A 91 -8.29 8.86 3.21
CA GLY A 91 -8.79 10.20 3.18
C GLY A 91 -10.18 10.30 2.57
N PRO A 92 -10.83 11.46 2.74
CA PRO A 92 -12.09 11.73 2.09
C PRO A 92 -11.98 11.77 0.58
#